data_24d912457f7e5822be6592dc13ed9f3f
#
_entry.id   24d912457f7e5822be6592dc13ed9f3f
#
_cell.length_a   1.000
_cell.length_b   1.000
_cell.length_c   1.000
_cell.angle_alpha   90.00
_cell.angle_beta   90.00
_cell.angle_gamma   90.00
#
_symmetry.space_group_name_H-M   'P 1'
#
loop_
_entity.id
_entity.type
_entity.pdbx_description
1 polymer ?
#
loop_
_entity_poly.entity_id
_entity_poly.type
_entity_poly.pdbx_seq_one_letter_code
_entity_poly.pdbx_strand_id
1 'polypeptide(L)'
;AYVSEIRDVLKANWYKKNAEGKLVGPALFQCDWSSNFTKNGLDDLVWTMNFGTGANIDQQFRRLGELRPDAPKMCSEFWSGWFDKWGARHETRPAKDMVEGMDEMLSKGISFSLYMTHGGTSFGHWAGANSPGFAPDVTSYDYDAPINEWGLATPKFYELRKMMTKYNDGKKMPAIPKAPMGIISVPKFQLTEYVPIVNGINR
;
A
#
# COMPACT_ATOMS: atom_id res chain seq x y z
N ALA A 1 -2.82 16.59 -20.02
CA ALA A 1 -3.30 17.84 -19.37
C ALA A 1 -3.34 17.72 -17.86
N TYR A 2 -4.21 16.87 -17.27
CA TYR A 2 -4.42 16.81 -15.79
C TYR A 2 -3.14 16.55 -14.99
N VAL A 3 -2.38 15.51 -15.32
CA VAL A 3 -1.13 15.17 -14.61
C VAL A 3 -0.08 16.27 -14.72
N SER A 4 0.01 16.94 -15.88
CA SER A 4 0.94 18.06 -16.08
C SER A 4 0.57 19.27 -15.22
N GLU A 5 -0.70 19.57 -15.08
CA GLU A 5 -1.17 20.67 -14.21
C GLU A 5 -0.86 20.40 -12.74
N ILE A 6 -1.12 19.19 -12.25
CA ILE A 6 -0.75 18.80 -10.88
C ILE A 6 0.76 18.93 -10.66
N ARG A 7 1.57 18.40 -11.58
CA ARG A 7 3.03 18.55 -11.54
C ARG A 7 3.45 20.01 -11.44
N ASP A 8 2.87 20.89 -12.27
CA ASP A 8 3.24 22.29 -12.32
C ASP A 8 2.85 23.02 -11.03
N VAL A 9 1.69 22.70 -10.44
CA VAL A 9 1.29 23.21 -9.11
C VAL A 9 2.26 22.74 -8.02
N LEU A 10 2.64 21.47 -8.01
CA LEU A 10 3.61 20.94 -7.05
C LEU A 10 4.97 21.62 -7.21
N LYS A 11 5.45 21.80 -8.43
CA LYS A 11 6.73 22.49 -8.66
C LYS A 11 6.68 23.96 -8.26
N ALA A 12 5.61 24.65 -8.54
CA ALA A 12 5.44 26.04 -8.16
C ALA A 12 5.48 26.27 -6.64
N ASN A 13 5.01 25.30 -5.87
CA ASN A 13 4.91 25.42 -4.40
C ASN A 13 6.10 24.82 -3.64
N TRP A 14 6.75 23.78 -4.17
CA TRP A 14 7.78 23.02 -3.45
C TRP A 14 9.19 23.20 -3.99
N TYR A 15 9.34 23.62 -5.24
CA TYR A 15 10.66 23.80 -5.83
C TYR A 15 11.21 25.19 -5.51
N LYS A 16 12.50 25.26 -5.25
CA LYS A 16 13.23 26.51 -4.98
C LYS A 16 14.43 26.62 -5.89
N LYS A 17 14.84 27.84 -6.20
CA LYS A 17 16.08 28.06 -6.92
C LYS A 17 17.28 27.80 -6.00
N ASN A 18 18.23 26.98 -6.46
CA ASN A 18 19.52 26.82 -5.80
C ASN A 18 20.48 27.99 -6.10
N ALA A 19 21.73 27.92 -5.63
CA ALA A 19 22.72 28.96 -5.81
C ALA A 19 23.01 29.29 -7.29
N GLU A 20 22.90 28.28 -8.16
CA GLU A 20 23.09 28.42 -9.62
C GLU A 20 21.81 28.88 -10.36
N GLY A 21 20.74 29.22 -9.63
CA GLY A 21 19.45 29.61 -10.18
C GLY A 21 18.61 28.47 -10.77
N LYS A 22 19.05 27.21 -10.63
CA LYS A 22 18.34 26.03 -11.08
C LYS A 22 17.22 25.69 -10.11
N LEU A 23 16.02 25.36 -10.66
CA LEU A 23 14.88 24.93 -9.88
C LEU A 23 15.11 23.50 -9.36
N VAL A 24 15.15 23.32 -8.03
CA VAL A 24 15.36 22.05 -7.35
C VAL A 24 14.26 21.78 -6.32
N GLY A 25 13.89 20.53 -6.18
CA GLY A 25 12.85 20.10 -5.24
C GLY A 25 12.80 18.57 -5.12
N PRO A 26 11.84 18.02 -4.40
CA PRO A 26 11.68 16.59 -4.27
C PRO A 26 11.46 15.91 -5.63
N ALA A 27 11.92 14.67 -5.76
CA ALA A 27 11.59 13.87 -6.93
C ALA A 27 10.09 13.62 -6.97
N LEU A 28 9.45 13.96 -8.07
CA LEU A 28 8.04 13.66 -8.31
C LEU A 28 7.92 12.32 -9.04
N PHE A 29 6.95 11.53 -8.65
CA PHE A 29 6.68 10.25 -9.31
C PHE A 29 5.19 10.11 -9.65
N GLN A 30 4.93 9.30 -10.65
CA GLN A 30 3.60 8.89 -11.08
C GLN A 30 3.48 7.38 -10.89
N CYS A 31 2.45 6.94 -10.16
CA CYS A 31 2.13 5.53 -10.03
C CYS A 31 0.95 5.15 -10.92
N ASP A 32 1.07 4.00 -11.61
CA ASP A 32 0.02 3.53 -12.49
C ASP A 32 0.17 2.02 -12.78
N TRP A 33 -0.83 1.45 -13.45
CA TRP A 33 -0.70 0.14 -14.06
C TRP A 33 0.29 0.19 -15.22
N SER A 34 1.09 -0.86 -15.39
CA SER A 34 2.08 -0.91 -16.48
C SER A 34 1.47 -0.68 -17.87
N SER A 35 0.21 -1.09 -18.09
CA SER A 35 -0.53 -0.88 -19.34
C SER A 35 -0.85 0.57 -19.64
N ASN A 36 -0.89 1.44 -18.64
CA ASN A 36 -1.25 2.86 -18.80
C ASN A 36 -0.05 3.72 -19.22
N PHE A 37 1.17 3.20 -19.16
CA PHE A 37 2.34 3.94 -19.62
C PHE A 37 2.38 4.06 -21.13
N THR A 38 2.51 5.28 -21.62
CA THR A 38 2.53 5.62 -23.05
C THR A 38 3.76 6.49 -23.37
N LYS A 39 4.08 6.60 -24.66
CA LYS A 39 5.15 7.49 -25.14
C LYS A 39 4.94 8.96 -24.81
N ASN A 40 3.70 9.35 -24.53
CA ASN A 40 3.32 10.74 -24.22
C ASN A 40 3.34 11.03 -22.70
N GLY A 41 3.89 10.16 -21.87
CA GLY A 41 4.06 10.41 -20.45
C GLY A 41 5.07 11.53 -20.17
N LEU A 42 4.98 12.12 -18.98
CA LEU A 42 5.86 13.23 -18.59
C LEU A 42 7.26 12.70 -18.27
N ASP A 43 8.28 13.25 -18.92
CA ASP A 43 9.67 12.77 -18.82
C ASP A 43 10.36 13.18 -17.53
N ASP A 44 9.85 14.17 -16.86
CA ASP A 44 10.36 14.71 -15.60
C ASP A 44 9.71 14.08 -14.35
N LEU A 45 8.90 13.05 -14.54
CA LEU A 45 8.37 12.21 -13.45
C LEU A 45 9.05 10.84 -13.46
N VAL A 46 9.31 10.30 -12.28
CA VAL A 46 9.66 8.89 -12.12
C VAL A 46 8.41 8.05 -12.30
N TRP A 47 8.45 7.07 -13.19
CA TRP A 47 7.31 6.19 -13.42
C TRP A 47 7.42 4.95 -12.55
N THR A 48 6.42 4.73 -11.72
CA THR A 48 6.36 3.61 -10.78
C THR A 48 5.14 2.74 -11.05
N MET A 49 5.21 1.46 -10.67
CA MET A 49 4.16 0.48 -10.89
C MET A 49 3.45 0.14 -9.58
N ASN A 50 2.19 -0.31 -9.69
CA ASN A 50 1.42 -0.88 -8.59
C ASN A 50 1.01 -2.30 -8.95
N PHE A 51 1.37 -3.27 -8.10
CA PHE A 51 0.96 -4.67 -8.24
C PHE A 51 1.10 -5.40 -6.90
N GLY A 52 0.51 -6.58 -6.79
CA GLY A 52 0.51 -7.36 -5.56
C GLY A 52 1.29 -8.67 -5.64
N THR A 53 1.16 -9.45 -4.59
CA THR A 53 1.74 -10.79 -4.46
C THR A 53 1.35 -11.68 -5.63
N GLY A 54 2.29 -12.52 -6.08
CA GLY A 54 2.09 -13.44 -7.21
C GLY A 54 2.19 -12.80 -8.60
N ALA A 55 2.43 -11.48 -8.70
CA ALA A 55 2.66 -10.83 -9.99
C ALA A 55 3.99 -11.27 -10.61
N ASN A 56 4.02 -11.44 -11.92
CA ASN A 56 5.27 -11.61 -12.66
C ASN A 56 5.99 -10.27 -12.79
N ILE A 57 7.05 -10.06 -12.01
CA ILE A 57 7.76 -8.79 -11.87
C ILE A 57 8.35 -8.32 -13.19
N ASP A 58 8.96 -9.22 -13.97
CA ASP A 58 9.55 -8.85 -15.28
C ASP A 58 8.46 -8.36 -16.24
N GLN A 59 7.31 -9.01 -16.24
CA GLN A 59 6.17 -8.57 -17.04
C GLN A 59 5.65 -7.19 -16.62
N GLN A 60 5.60 -6.90 -15.32
CA GLN A 60 5.17 -5.60 -14.82
C GLN A 60 6.11 -4.48 -15.30
N PHE A 61 7.42 -4.70 -15.32
CA PHE A 61 8.40 -3.70 -15.72
C PHE A 61 8.76 -3.71 -17.21
N ARG A 62 8.26 -4.67 -17.98
CA ARG A 62 8.57 -4.78 -19.41
C ARG A 62 8.21 -3.49 -20.18
N ARG A 63 7.00 -2.97 -19.98
CA ARG A 63 6.55 -1.77 -20.67
C ARG A 63 7.38 -0.53 -20.34
N LEU A 64 7.79 -0.37 -19.09
CA LEU A 64 8.70 0.70 -18.70
C LEU A 64 10.05 0.56 -19.42
N GLY A 65 10.63 -0.65 -19.44
CA GLY A 65 11.89 -0.91 -20.14
C GLY A 65 11.84 -0.65 -21.64
N GLU A 66 10.71 -0.93 -22.30
CA GLU A 66 10.49 -0.60 -23.72
C GLU A 66 10.45 0.92 -23.99
N LEU A 67 9.85 1.68 -23.08
CA LEU A 67 9.65 3.11 -23.25
C LEU A 67 10.80 3.96 -22.69
N ARG A 68 11.41 3.49 -21.62
CA ARG A 68 12.48 4.16 -20.86
C ARG A 68 13.48 3.16 -20.30
N PRO A 69 14.40 2.64 -21.13
CA PRO A 69 15.32 1.56 -20.75
C PRO A 69 16.21 1.90 -19.54
N ASP A 70 16.57 3.18 -19.39
CA ASP A 70 17.45 3.67 -18.31
C ASP A 70 16.69 4.18 -17.09
N ALA A 71 15.35 4.06 -17.06
CA ALA A 71 14.57 4.53 -15.93
C ALA A 71 14.77 3.66 -14.68
N PRO A 72 14.83 4.27 -13.48
CA PRO A 72 14.83 3.50 -12.25
C PRO A 72 13.53 2.71 -12.12
N LYS A 73 13.62 1.49 -11.62
CA LYS A 73 12.46 0.62 -11.42
C LYS A 73 12.00 0.69 -9.95
N MET A 74 10.72 0.94 -9.76
CA MET A 74 10.10 0.98 -8.44
C MET A 74 8.65 0.51 -8.50
N CYS A 75 8.29 -0.37 -7.58
CA CYS A 75 6.90 -0.68 -7.25
C CYS A 75 6.46 0.27 -6.13
N SER A 76 5.62 1.25 -6.44
CA SER A 76 5.19 2.27 -5.45
C SER A 76 4.10 1.78 -4.51
N GLU A 77 3.35 0.78 -4.92
CA GLU A 77 2.42 0.03 -4.07
C GLU A 77 2.58 -1.46 -4.35
N PHE A 78 3.28 -2.16 -3.47
CA PHE A 78 3.31 -3.62 -3.47
C PHE A 78 2.27 -4.14 -2.48
N TRP A 79 1.18 -4.71 -2.98
CA TRP A 79 0.04 -5.10 -2.16
C TRP A 79 0.31 -6.38 -1.40
N SER A 80 0.42 -6.26 -0.06
CA SER A 80 0.66 -7.39 0.85
C SER A 80 -0.58 -8.23 1.15
N GLY A 81 -1.76 -7.67 0.93
CA GLY A 81 -3.07 -8.24 1.20
C GLY A 81 -4.15 -7.54 0.41
N TRP A 82 -5.34 -7.42 1.00
CA TRP A 82 -6.45 -6.64 0.45
C TRP A 82 -7.42 -6.25 1.56
N PHE A 83 -8.30 -5.30 1.29
CA PHE A 83 -9.34 -4.89 2.23
C PHE A 83 -10.59 -5.77 2.12
N ASP A 84 -11.35 -5.82 3.21
CA ASP A 84 -12.54 -6.63 3.33
C ASP A 84 -13.81 -5.89 2.88
N LYS A 85 -14.79 -6.67 2.44
CA LYS A 85 -16.11 -6.18 2.03
C LYS A 85 -17.21 -6.83 2.85
N TRP A 86 -18.29 -6.11 3.05
CA TRP A 86 -19.46 -6.64 3.70
C TRP A 86 -19.99 -7.88 2.98
N GLY A 87 -20.24 -8.96 3.75
CA GLY A 87 -20.75 -10.22 3.23
C GLY A 87 -19.72 -11.10 2.51
N ALA A 88 -18.48 -10.65 2.33
CA ALA A 88 -17.38 -11.43 1.78
C ALA A 88 -16.59 -12.17 2.88
N ARG A 89 -15.75 -13.10 2.45
CA ARG A 89 -14.76 -13.71 3.35
C ARG A 89 -13.64 -12.70 3.62
N HIS A 90 -13.04 -12.81 4.80
CA HIS A 90 -11.83 -12.08 5.15
C HIS A 90 -10.71 -12.40 4.14
N GLU A 91 -10.14 -11.35 3.57
CA GLU A 91 -9.05 -11.43 2.59
C GLU A 91 -7.74 -11.75 3.31
N THR A 92 -7.10 -12.82 2.87
CA THR A 92 -5.79 -13.21 3.40
C THR A 92 -4.88 -13.66 2.26
N ARG A 93 -3.58 -13.44 2.42
CA ARG A 93 -2.56 -13.86 1.47
C ARG A 93 -1.38 -14.49 2.22
N PRO A 94 -0.77 -15.57 1.68
CA PRO A 94 0.37 -16.20 2.32
C PRO A 94 1.53 -15.23 2.52
N ALA A 95 2.16 -15.25 3.69
CA ALA A 95 3.36 -14.47 3.96
C ALA A 95 4.48 -14.77 2.97
N LYS A 96 4.58 -16.04 2.55
CA LYS A 96 5.54 -16.53 1.56
C LYS A 96 5.46 -15.73 0.26
N ASP A 97 4.26 -15.57 -0.30
CA ASP A 97 4.08 -14.91 -1.61
C ASP A 97 4.49 -13.43 -1.55
N MET A 98 4.22 -12.76 -0.42
CA MET A 98 4.68 -11.40 -0.19
C MET A 98 6.21 -11.32 -0.16
N VAL A 99 6.83 -12.18 0.64
CA VAL A 99 8.28 -12.17 0.87
C VAL A 99 9.04 -12.55 -0.41
N GLU A 100 8.56 -13.54 -1.16
CA GLU A 100 9.18 -13.95 -2.43
C GLU A 100 9.14 -12.81 -3.46
N GLY A 101 8.01 -12.12 -3.61
CA GLY A 101 7.93 -10.99 -4.52
C GLY A 101 8.85 -9.83 -4.13
N MET A 102 8.97 -9.53 -2.84
CA MET A 102 9.88 -8.49 -2.35
C MET A 102 11.35 -8.89 -2.50
N ASP A 103 11.70 -10.13 -2.20
CA ASP A 103 13.06 -10.67 -2.37
C ASP A 103 13.47 -10.64 -3.86
N GLU A 104 12.56 -11.02 -4.76
CA GLU A 104 12.78 -10.94 -6.20
C GLU A 104 13.02 -9.49 -6.66
N MET A 105 12.20 -8.53 -6.24
CA MET A 105 12.41 -7.12 -6.56
C MET A 105 13.77 -6.62 -6.10
N LEU A 106 14.13 -6.85 -4.83
CA LEU A 106 15.41 -6.40 -4.29
C LEU A 106 16.61 -7.05 -4.97
N SER A 107 16.52 -8.35 -5.28
CA SER A 107 17.59 -9.06 -6.01
C SER A 107 17.84 -8.50 -7.41
N LYS A 108 16.84 -7.90 -8.02
CA LYS A 108 16.88 -7.24 -9.33
C LYS A 108 17.18 -5.74 -9.25
N GLY A 109 17.48 -5.19 -8.06
CA GLY A 109 17.71 -3.77 -7.86
C GLY A 109 16.45 -2.90 -8.02
N ILE A 110 15.27 -3.47 -7.85
CA ILE A 110 13.99 -2.78 -7.94
C ILE A 110 13.59 -2.29 -6.56
N SER A 111 13.31 -1.01 -6.43
CA SER A 111 12.78 -0.40 -5.20
C SER A 111 11.29 -0.72 -5.02
N PHE A 112 10.82 -0.76 -3.78
CA PHE A 112 9.39 -0.92 -3.50
C PHE A 112 8.93 -0.08 -2.32
N SER A 113 7.62 0.15 -2.28
CA SER A 113 6.88 0.64 -1.12
C SER A 113 5.77 -0.36 -0.81
N LEU A 114 5.75 -0.87 0.42
CA LEU A 114 4.75 -1.88 0.81
C LEU A 114 3.40 -1.21 1.09
N TYR A 115 2.36 -1.66 0.43
CA TYR A 115 0.99 -1.24 0.64
C TYR A 115 0.10 -2.44 1.03
N MET A 116 -0.29 -2.64 2.30
CA MET A 116 0.02 -1.79 3.45
C MET A 116 1.06 -2.49 4.33
N THR A 117 1.89 -1.73 5.01
CA THR A 117 2.66 -2.24 6.16
C THR A 117 1.77 -2.36 7.39
N HIS A 118 0.87 -1.40 7.56
CA HIS A 118 -0.20 -1.33 8.56
C HIS A 118 -1.41 -0.66 7.92
N GLY A 119 -2.54 -1.33 7.92
CA GLY A 119 -3.75 -0.83 7.25
C GLY A 119 -4.51 0.22 8.08
N GLY A 120 -4.87 -0.13 9.30
CA GLY A 120 -5.60 0.74 10.22
C GLY A 120 -7.11 0.60 10.16
N THR A 121 -7.82 1.65 10.56
CA THR A 121 -9.27 1.66 10.74
C THR A 121 -9.90 2.85 10.01
N SER A 122 -10.90 2.59 9.18
CA SER A 122 -11.72 3.63 8.53
C SER A 122 -12.92 3.95 9.43
N PHE A 123 -12.77 4.92 10.32
CA PHE A 123 -13.82 5.25 11.30
C PHE A 123 -15.09 5.82 10.66
N GLY A 124 -16.22 5.55 11.31
CA GLY A 124 -17.54 6.03 10.89
C GLY A 124 -17.95 5.48 9.53
N HIS A 125 -18.33 6.35 8.60
CA HIS A 125 -18.77 5.99 7.26
C HIS A 125 -17.69 6.24 6.17
N TRP A 126 -16.43 6.27 6.54
CA TRP A 126 -15.32 6.62 5.63
C TRP A 126 -14.73 5.42 4.87
N ALA A 127 -15.19 4.19 5.16
CA ALA A 127 -14.67 2.99 4.48
C ALA A 127 -14.94 3.01 2.96
N GLY A 128 -16.08 3.54 2.55
CA GLY A 128 -16.44 3.64 1.14
C GLY A 128 -16.97 2.33 0.53
N ALA A 129 -16.91 2.24 -0.78
CA ALA A 129 -17.32 1.07 -1.54
C ALA A 129 -16.57 0.96 -2.86
N ASN A 130 -16.36 -0.27 -3.33
CA ASN A 130 -15.75 -0.53 -4.62
C ASN A 130 -16.77 -0.63 -5.75
N SER A 131 -16.26 -0.51 -6.99
CA SER A 131 -16.92 -0.61 -8.27
C SER A 131 -16.30 -1.78 -9.08
N PRO A 132 -17.03 -2.39 -10.06
CA PRO A 132 -18.39 -2.06 -10.50
C PRO A 132 -19.47 -2.54 -9.53
N GLY A 133 -20.64 -1.88 -9.57
CA GLY A 133 -21.71 -2.09 -8.61
C GLY A 133 -21.41 -1.45 -7.25
N PHE A 134 -22.20 -1.83 -6.24
CA PHE A 134 -22.01 -1.37 -4.87
C PHE A 134 -21.46 -2.51 -4.01
N ALA A 135 -20.16 -2.47 -3.70
CA ALA A 135 -19.47 -3.42 -2.85
C ALA A 135 -18.90 -2.68 -1.64
N PRO A 136 -19.69 -2.47 -0.57
CA PRO A 136 -19.31 -1.67 0.57
C PRO A 136 -18.16 -2.31 1.34
N ASP A 137 -17.17 -1.50 1.70
CA ASP A 137 -16.03 -1.90 2.48
C ASP A 137 -16.37 -1.85 3.98
N VAL A 138 -15.67 -2.67 4.77
CA VAL A 138 -15.84 -2.69 6.22
C VAL A 138 -14.99 -1.62 6.89
N THR A 139 -15.31 -1.29 8.15
CA THR A 139 -14.56 -0.31 8.95
C THR A 139 -13.10 -0.71 9.15
N SER A 140 -12.82 -1.99 9.37
CA SER A 140 -11.44 -2.49 9.49
C SER A 140 -10.73 -2.42 8.14
N TYR A 141 -9.58 -1.76 8.11
CA TYR A 141 -8.64 -1.80 7.00
C TYR A 141 -7.42 -2.64 7.39
N ASP A 142 -7.66 -3.80 8.01
CA ASP A 142 -6.59 -4.72 8.48
C ASP A 142 -5.63 -5.10 7.35
N TYR A 143 -6.16 -5.29 6.15
CA TYR A 143 -5.41 -5.54 4.92
C TYR A 143 -4.58 -6.83 4.94
N ASP A 144 -4.74 -7.66 5.97
CA ASP A 144 -3.83 -8.78 6.24
C ASP A 144 -2.35 -8.32 6.23
N ALA A 145 -2.11 -7.13 6.78
CA ALA A 145 -0.83 -6.43 6.74
C ALA A 145 0.20 -7.06 7.69
N PRO A 146 1.51 -6.81 7.48
CA PRO A 146 2.56 -7.22 8.42
C PRO A 146 2.38 -6.73 9.85
N ILE A 147 1.80 -5.55 10.04
CA ILE A 147 1.37 -5.03 11.33
C ILE A 147 -0.15 -4.97 11.31
N ASN A 148 -0.81 -5.66 12.22
CA ASN A 148 -2.27 -5.70 12.26
C ASN A 148 -2.89 -4.38 12.76
N GLU A 149 -4.22 -4.29 12.69
CA GLU A 149 -4.97 -3.06 12.97
C GLU A 149 -4.67 -2.45 14.35
N TRP A 150 -4.36 -3.26 15.36
CA TRP A 150 -4.01 -2.78 16.72
C TRP A 150 -2.51 -2.76 17.02
N GLY A 151 -1.67 -2.81 16.00
CA GLY A 151 -0.24 -2.55 16.12
C GLY A 151 0.63 -3.76 16.48
N LEU A 152 0.12 -4.99 16.39
CA LEU A 152 0.90 -6.20 16.63
C LEU A 152 1.58 -6.71 15.37
N ALA A 153 2.82 -7.17 15.50
CA ALA A 153 3.52 -7.88 14.45
C ALA A 153 2.84 -9.22 14.14
N THR A 154 2.53 -9.44 12.87
CA THR A 154 1.95 -10.69 12.36
C THR A 154 3.04 -11.65 11.87
N PRO A 155 2.71 -12.91 11.50
CA PRO A 155 3.66 -13.79 10.84
C PRO A 155 4.33 -13.17 9.60
N LYS A 156 3.60 -12.34 8.83
CA LYS A 156 4.16 -11.59 7.69
C LYS A 156 5.27 -10.64 8.09
N PHE A 157 5.14 -9.97 9.23
CA PHE A 157 6.18 -9.08 9.75
C PHE A 157 7.47 -9.84 10.05
N TYR A 158 7.37 -11.01 10.69
CA TYR A 158 8.54 -11.80 11.05
C TYR A 158 9.25 -12.37 9.81
N GLU A 159 8.50 -12.89 8.85
CA GLU A 159 9.07 -13.39 7.59
C GLU A 159 9.71 -12.27 6.77
N LEU A 160 9.05 -11.11 6.68
CA LEU A 160 9.61 -9.92 6.05
C LEU A 160 10.93 -9.48 6.72
N ARG A 161 10.92 -9.41 8.05
CA ARG A 161 12.12 -9.06 8.82
C ARG A 161 13.28 -10.03 8.56
N LYS A 162 12.99 -11.33 8.50
CA LYS A 162 13.98 -12.36 8.18
C LYS A 162 14.54 -12.16 6.78
N MET A 163 13.71 -11.94 5.77
CA MET A 163 14.14 -11.68 4.40
C MET A 163 15.01 -10.42 4.31
N MET A 164 14.60 -9.33 4.95
CA MET A 164 15.33 -8.06 4.92
C MET A 164 16.75 -8.13 5.51
N THR A 165 17.07 -9.14 6.33
CA THR A 165 18.44 -9.34 6.81
C THR A 165 19.46 -9.61 5.70
N LYS A 166 19.01 -10.11 4.55
CA LYS A 166 19.88 -10.32 3.37
C LYS A 166 20.37 -9.00 2.77
N TYR A 167 19.62 -7.92 2.94
CA TYR A 167 19.86 -6.60 2.33
C TYR A 167 20.27 -5.53 3.32
N ASN A 168 20.65 -5.94 4.53
CA ASN A 168 20.91 -5.03 5.64
C ASN A 168 22.42 -4.69 5.84
N ASP A 169 23.28 -5.06 4.89
CA ASP A 169 24.73 -4.84 4.95
C ASP A 169 25.39 -5.31 6.28
N GLY A 170 24.87 -6.38 6.87
CA GLY A 170 25.34 -6.92 8.15
C GLY A 170 24.99 -6.08 9.39
N LYS A 171 24.22 -5.02 9.25
CA LYS A 171 23.79 -4.20 10.39
C LYS A 171 22.80 -4.97 11.28
N LYS A 172 22.87 -4.73 12.58
CA LYS A 172 21.93 -5.31 13.54
C LYS A 172 20.52 -4.76 13.29
N MET A 173 19.57 -5.63 13.09
CA MET A 173 18.16 -5.24 12.99
C MET A 173 17.65 -4.66 14.32
N PRO A 174 16.90 -3.56 14.31
CA PRO A 174 16.32 -2.99 15.54
C PRO A 174 15.48 -4.00 16.31
N ALA A 175 15.40 -3.85 17.62
CA ALA A 175 14.48 -4.67 18.42
C ALA A 175 13.02 -4.42 18.00
N ILE A 176 12.20 -5.47 18.05
CA ILE A 176 10.78 -5.31 17.83
C ILE A 176 10.19 -4.61 19.06
N PRO A 177 9.44 -3.51 18.89
CA PRO A 177 8.79 -2.84 20.01
C PRO A 177 7.85 -3.79 20.77
N LYS A 178 7.66 -3.53 22.05
CA LYS A 178 6.61 -4.22 22.80
C LYS A 178 5.26 -3.92 22.15
N ALA A 179 4.37 -4.92 22.18
CA ALA A 179 2.98 -4.71 21.81
C ALA A 179 2.42 -3.48 22.53
N PRO A 180 1.66 -2.61 21.85
CA PRO A 180 1.08 -1.44 22.53
C PRO A 180 0.12 -1.90 23.63
N MET A 181 -1.13 -1.69 23.54
CA MET A 181 -2.09 -2.18 24.53
C MET A 181 -2.64 -3.55 24.10
N GLY A 182 -2.97 -4.40 25.09
CA GLY A 182 -3.72 -5.62 24.83
C GLY A 182 -5.15 -5.29 24.40
N ILE A 183 -5.71 -6.11 23.51
CA ILE A 183 -7.14 -6.09 23.21
C ILE A 183 -7.91 -6.78 24.33
N ILE A 184 -9.10 -6.28 24.65
CA ILE A 184 -10.01 -6.96 25.56
C ILE A 184 -10.81 -8.04 24.80
N SER A 185 -11.00 -9.18 25.44
CA SER A 185 -11.91 -10.20 24.92
C SER A 185 -13.25 -10.03 25.61
N VAL A 186 -14.30 -9.78 24.85
CA VAL A 186 -15.66 -9.75 25.36
C VAL A 186 -16.23 -11.17 25.29
N PRO A 187 -16.65 -11.77 26.42
CA PRO A 187 -17.23 -13.11 26.40
C PRO A 187 -18.55 -13.11 25.61
N LYS A 188 -18.94 -14.28 25.12
CA LYS A 188 -20.25 -14.46 24.50
C LYS A 188 -21.33 -14.09 25.51
N PHE A 189 -22.27 -13.25 25.08
CA PHE A 189 -23.46 -12.88 25.86
C PHE A 189 -24.70 -12.99 24.97
N GLN A 190 -25.85 -13.16 25.60
CA GLN A 190 -27.13 -13.22 24.88
C GLN A 190 -27.78 -11.84 24.88
N LEU A 191 -28.23 -11.41 23.69
CA LEU A 191 -29.06 -10.22 23.57
C LEU A 191 -30.48 -10.60 24.01
N THR A 192 -31.00 -9.92 25.04
CA THR A 192 -32.32 -10.21 25.63
C THR A 192 -33.39 -9.20 25.22
N GLU A 193 -32.97 -8.04 24.67
CA GLU A 193 -33.85 -6.97 24.26
C GLU A 193 -33.55 -6.51 22.84
N TYR A 194 -34.55 -6.12 22.10
CA TYR A 194 -34.41 -5.51 20.78
C TYR A 194 -35.51 -4.47 20.54
N VAL A 195 -35.20 -3.46 19.74
CA VAL A 195 -36.17 -2.48 19.25
C VAL A 195 -36.03 -2.40 17.74
N PRO A 196 -37.12 -2.57 16.96
CA PRO A 196 -37.09 -2.36 15.54
C PRO A 196 -36.69 -0.90 15.20
N ILE A 197 -35.82 -0.72 14.19
CA ILE A 197 -35.33 0.60 13.78
C ILE A 197 -36.47 1.59 13.52
N VAL A 198 -37.55 1.13 12.88
CA VAL A 198 -38.73 1.97 12.58
C VAL A 198 -39.39 2.59 13.82
N ASN A 199 -39.27 1.94 14.99
CA ASN A 199 -39.81 2.47 16.24
C ASN A 199 -38.92 3.53 16.89
N GLY A 200 -37.63 3.64 16.45
CA GLY A 200 -36.68 4.63 16.93
C GLY A 200 -36.64 5.94 16.11
N ILE A 201 -37.15 5.91 14.88
CA ILE A 201 -37.11 7.06 13.95
C ILE A 201 -38.16 8.15 14.34
N ASN A 202 -39.18 7.79 15.09
CA ASN A 202 -40.29 8.70 15.47
C ASN A 202 -40.17 9.26 16.90
N ARG A 203 -38.96 9.34 17.45
CA ARG A 203 -38.73 9.97 18.75
C ARG A 203 -37.82 11.16 18.64
#